data_04ff5b376d5eb52683dd337ad13c3f23
#
_entry.id   04ff5b376d5eb52683dd337ad13c3f23
#
_cell.length_a   1.000
_cell.length_b   1.000
_cell.length_c   1.000
_cell.angle_alpha   90.00
_cell.angle_beta   90.00
_cell.angle_gamma   90.00
#
_symmetry.space_group_name_H-M   'P 1'
#
loop_
_entity.id
_entity.type
_entity.pdbx_description
1 polymer ?
#
loop_
_entity_poly.entity_id
_entity_poly.type
_entity_poly.pdbx_seq_one_letter_code
_entity_poly.pdbx_strand_id
1 'polypeptide(L)'
;QGETILHNVPLISDIELMSEVLARLGATVVREGHTLRINTADVDSCETPYELVSKMRASISVLGPLIGRFGEARVAMPGGCQIGARKIDMHLVGLEALGVAFDVDHGVLAATTPNGLRGTHVYLEFPSVGATENMLMAAVTAEGHTAIENAACEPEIVDLADFLISMGARIENAG
;
A
#
# COMPACT_ATOMS: atom_id res chain seq x y z
N GLN A 1 -11.90 9.22 -4.18
CA GLN A 1 -11.74 10.40 -3.32
C GLN A 1 -12.99 10.56 -2.48
N GLY A 2 -12.85 10.82 -1.19
CA GLY A 2 -13.96 10.96 -0.27
C GLY A 2 -13.56 10.62 1.16
N GLU A 3 -14.56 10.60 2.06
CA GLU A 3 -14.38 10.19 3.44
C GLU A 3 -14.60 8.68 3.56
N THR A 4 -13.69 8.02 4.24
CA THR A 4 -13.82 6.61 4.66
C THR A 4 -14.06 6.58 6.17
N ILE A 5 -15.05 5.81 6.62
CA ILE A 5 -15.35 5.63 8.04
C ILE A 5 -15.14 4.16 8.38
N LEU A 6 -14.18 3.90 9.26
CA LEU A 6 -13.89 2.58 9.77
C LEU A 6 -14.42 2.46 11.19
N HIS A 7 -15.21 1.42 11.45
CA HIS A 7 -15.74 1.10 12.77
C HIS A 7 -14.96 -0.05 13.40
N ASN A 8 -15.06 -0.18 14.70
CA ASN A 8 -14.44 -1.25 15.48
C ASN A 8 -12.89 -1.29 15.33
N VAL A 9 -12.26 -0.13 15.12
CA VAL A 9 -10.81 -0.01 14.98
C VAL A 9 -10.14 -0.20 16.33
N PRO A 10 -9.18 -1.15 16.47
CA PRO A 10 -8.51 -1.40 17.74
C PRO A 10 -7.59 -0.23 18.16
N LEU A 11 -7.37 -0.12 19.47
CA LEU A 11 -6.45 0.86 20.06
C LEU A 11 -5.03 0.25 20.17
N ILE A 12 -4.36 0.15 19.04
CA ILE A 12 -2.98 -0.38 18.94
C ILE A 12 -2.05 0.62 18.28
N SER A 13 -0.76 0.54 18.60
CA SER A 13 0.26 1.46 18.14
C SER A 13 0.38 1.55 16.62
N ASP A 14 0.17 0.43 15.91
CA ASP A 14 0.30 0.39 14.45
C ASP A 14 -0.78 1.23 13.75
N ILE A 15 -1.99 1.24 14.30
CA ILE A 15 -3.08 2.09 13.80
C ILE A 15 -2.79 3.57 14.06
N GLU A 16 -2.21 3.89 15.22
CA GLU A 16 -1.82 5.26 15.54
C GLU A 16 -0.70 5.74 14.62
N LEU A 17 0.34 4.92 14.43
CA LEU A 17 1.44 5.24 13.51
C LEU A 17 0.97 5.38 12.06
N MET A 18 0.11 4.48 11.57
CA MET A 18 -0.44 4.60 10.21
C MET A 18 -1.31 5.85 10.07
N SER A 19 -2.10 6.19 11.09
CA SER A 19 -2.88 7.42 11.11
C SER A 19 -1.98 8.67 11.00
N GLU A 20 -0.84 8.65 11.70
CA GLU A 20 0.14 9.74 11.63
C GLU A 20 0.83 9.79 10.25
N VAL A 21 1.18 8.65 9.66
CA VAL A 21 1.72 8.58 8.29
C VAL A 21 0.74 9.20 7.30
N LEU A 22 -0.54 8.80 7.35
CA LEU A 22 -1.58 9.34 6.47
C LEU A 22 -1.77 10.86 6.67
N ALA A 23 -1.76 11.33 7.92
CA ALA A 23 -1.87 12.76 8.22
C ALA A 23 -0.67 13.55 7.66
N ARG A 24 0.54 13.01 7.72
CA ARG A 24 1.75 13.62 7.15
C ARG A 24 1.73 13.67 5.62
N LEU A 25 1.04 12.72 4.99
CA LEU A 25 0.81 12.72 3.54
C LEU A 25 -0.29 13.75 3.12
N GLY A 26 -0.96 14.40 4.06
CA GLY A 26 -2.00 15.40 3.82
C GLY A 26 -3.43 14.89 4.05
N ALA A 27 -3.63 13.66 4.55
CA ALA A 27 -4.97 13.20 4.89
C ALA A 27 -5.47 13.82 6.19
N THR A 28 -6.78 14.10 6.26
CA THR A 28 -7.45 14.39 7.53
C THR A 28 -7.85 13.08 8.19
N VAL A 29 -7.31 12.82 9.38
CA VAL A 29 -7.59 11.62 10.16
C VAL A 29 -8.15 12.01 11.52
N VAL A 30 -9.38 11.59 11.82
CA VAL A 30 -10.06 11.88 13.09
C VAL A 30 -10.46 10.57 13.75
N ARG A 31 -10.07 10.40 15.01
CA ARG A 31 -10.44 9.24 15.84
C ARG A 31 -11.48 9.63 16.89
N GLU A 32 -12.56 8.87 16.95
CA GLU A 32 -13.60 8.96 17.97
C GLU A 32 -13.80 7.58 18.61
N GLY A 33 -13.03 7.30 19.66
CA GLY A 33 -13.03 5.98 20.29
C GLY A 33 -12.55 4.88 19.33
N HIS A 34 -13.42 3.94 19.00
CA HIS A 34 -13.15 2.85 18.05
C HIS A 34 -13.57 3.18 16.60
N THR A 35 -13.94 4.42 16.31
CA THR A 35 -14.25 4.86 14.95
C THR A 35 -13.13 5.76 14.43
N LEU A 36 -12.68 5.49 13.21
CA LEU A 36 -11.68 6.28 12.50
C LEU A 36 -12.31 6.86 11.25
N ARG A 37 -12.25 8.19 11.09
CA ARG A 37 -12.65 8.91 9.89
C ARG A 37 -11.42 9.36 9.15
N ILE A 38 -11.31 9.02 7.87
CA ILE A 38 -10.17 9.32 7.03
C ILE A 38 -10.66 10.02 5.76
N ASN A 39 -10.18 11.24 5.52
CA ASN A 39 -10.42 11.94 4.28
C ASN A 39 -9.08 12.18 3.56
N THR A 40 -8.96 11.66 2.36
CA THR A 40 -7.74 11.73 1.54
C THR A 40 -7.84 12.75 0.41
N ALA A 41 -8.84 13.63 0.41
CA ALA A 41 -9.03 14.59 -0.69
C ALA A 41 -7.81 15.52 -0.87
N ASP A 42 -7.24 15.95 0.24
CA ASP A 42 -6.15 16.93 0.29
C ASP A 42 -4.75 16.30 0.38
N VAL A 43 -4.64 14.96 0.20
CA VAL A 43 -3.34 14.29 0.13
C VAL A 43 -2.57 14.79 -1.09
N ASP A 44 -1.45 15.46 -0.84
CA ASP A 44 -0.62 16.16 -1.83
C ASP A 44 0.86 15.73 -1.78
N SER A 45 1.26 14.91 -0.80
CA SER A 45 2.61 14.39 -0.65
C SER A 45 2.71 12.93 -1.08
N CYS A 46 3.77 12.60 -1.81
CA CYS A 46 4.16 11.23 -2.16
C CYS A 46 5.38 10.74 -1.34
N GLU A 47 5.84 11.54 -0.36
CA GLU A 47 6.99 11.23 0.48
C GLU A 47 6.57 10.94 1.92
N THR A 48 6.96 9.77 2.41
CA THR A 48 6.67 9.36 3.80
C THR A 48 7.74 9.84 4.76
N PRO A 49 7.39 10.25 5.99
CA PRO A 49 8.37 10.66 6.98
C PRO A 49 9.19 9.47 7.48
N TYR A 50 10.50 9.57 7.38
CA TYR A 50 11.46 8.52 7.75
C TYR A 50 11.25 8.02 9.18
N GLU A 51 11.03 8.93 10.13
CA GLU A 51 10.92 8.61 11.56
C GLU A 51 9.69 7.75 11.90
N LEU A 52 8.65 7.81 11.07
CA LEU A 52 7.44 7.00 11.25
C LEU A 52 7.59 5.64 10.56
N VAL A 53 8.03 5.65 9.32
CA VAL A 53 8.16 4.43 8.49
C VAL A 53 9.21 3.48 9.08
N SER A 54 10.31 4.00 9.60
CA SER A 54 11.34 3.18 10.23
C SER A 54 10.87 2.40 11.46
N LYS A 55 9.76 2.80 12.09
CA LYS A 55 9.21 2.15 13.29
C LYS A 55 8.21 1.04 12.98
N MET A 56 7.63 1.02 11.80
CA MET A 56 6.55 0.10 11.45
C MET A 56 6.77 -0.49 10.05
N ARG A 57 6.88 -1.82 9.98
CA ARG A 57 7.07 -2.50 8.70
C ARG A 57 5.88 -2.33 7.75
N ALA A 58 4.66 -2.35 8.29
CA ALA A 58 3.43 -2.19 7.51
C ALA A 58 3.34 -0.85 6.77
N SER A 59 4.19 0.13 7.11
CA SER A 59 4.29 1.40 6.39
C SER A 59 4.66 1.27 4.92
N ILE A 60 5.26 0.13 4.50
CA ILE A 60 5.51 -0.16 3.09
C ILE A 60 4.20 -0.30 2.28
N SER A 61 3.07 -0.57 2.94
CA SER A 61 1.77 -0.73 2.28
C SER A 61 1.24 0.57 1.66
N VAL A 62 1.80 1.73 2.00
CA VAL A 62 1.45 3.00 1.34
C VAL A 62 2.06 3.13 -0.06
N LEU A 63 3.03 2.28 -0.40
CA LEU A 63 3.78 2.36 -1.66
C LEU A 63 2.84 2.18 -2.87
N GLY A 64 2.05 1.12 -2.90
CA GLY A 64 1.09 0.84 -3.96
C GLY A 64 0.09 1.98 -4.19
N PRO A 65 -0.62 2.44 -3.15
CA PRO A 65 -1.56 3.57 -3.26
C PRO A 65 -0.92 4.88 -3.69
N LEU A 66 0.29 5.21 -3.22
CA LEU A 66 0.99 6.43 -3.62
C LEU A 66 1.38 6.39 -5.09
N ILE A 67 1.96 5.28 -5.53
CA ILE A 67 2.31 5.05 -6.94
C ILE A 67 1.05 5.14 -7.82
N GLY A 68 -0.04 4.47 -7.42
CA GLY A 68 -1.30 4.51 -8.16
C GLY A 68 -1.92 5.90 -8.25
N ARG A 69 -1.69 6.77 -7.25
CA ARG A 69 -2.28 8.11 -7.19
C ARG A 69 -1.42 9.17 -7.87
N PHE A 70 -0.10 9.14 -7.64
CA PHE A 70 0.83 10.19 -8.05
C PHE A 70 1.75 9.78 -9.22
N GLY A 71 1.85 8.49 -9.51
CA GLY A 71 2.85 7.96 -10.43
C GLY A 71 4.26 7.93 -9.84
N GLU A 72 4.41 8.36 -8.59
CA GLU A 72 5.67 8.37 -7.85
C GLU A 72 5.44 8.18 -6.34
N ALA A 73 6.46 7.68 -5.64
CA ALA A 73 6.46 7.58 -4.18
C ALA A 73 7.90 7.61 -3.65
N ARG A 74 8.09 8.17 -2.46
CA ARG A 74 9.35 8.14 -1.71
C ARG A 74 9.05 7.55 -0.33
N VAL A 75 9.46 6.33 -0.11
CA VAL A 75 9.17 5.59 1.12
C VAL A 75 10.48 5.16 1.76
N ALA A 76 10.68 5.51 3.03
CA ALA A 76 11.84 5.02 3.76
C ALA A 76 11.85 3.49 3.78
N MET A 77 13.03 2.88 3.68
CA MET A 77 13.15 1.42 3.82
C MET A 77 12.59 1.02 5.18
N PRO A 78 11.64 0.08 5.23
CA PRO A 78 10.99 -0.28 6.48
C PRO A 78 11.99 -0.90 7.46
N GLY A 79 12.05 -0.33 8.65
CA GLY A 79 12.82 -0.84 9.78
C GLY A 79 11.97 -1.69 10.73
N GLY A 80 12.50 -2.00 11.88
CA GLY A 80 11.71 -2.32 13.08
C GLY A 80 11.13 -3.72 13.24
N CYS A 81 11.39 -4.70 12.36
CA CYS A 81 10.95 -6.06 12.64
C CYS A 81 12.11 -6.96 13.07
N GLN A 82 12.21 -7.26 14.38
CA GLN A 82 13.20 -8.20 14.92
C GLN A 82 12.87 -9.69 14.63
N ILE A 83 11.78 -9.96 13.92
CA ILE A 83 11.30 -11.32 13.61
C ILE A 83 11.87 -11.78 12.25
N GLY A 84 13.21 -11.77 12.11
CA GLY A 84 13.92 -12.28 10.93
C GLY A 84 13.96 -11.34 9.72
N ALA A 85 14.77 -11.70 8.73
CA ALA A 85 14.94 -10.95 7.49
C ALA A 85 13.73 -11.16 6.57
N ARG A 86 12.68 -10.36 6.75
CA ARG A 86 11.57 -10.31 5.79
C ARG A 86 11.94 -9.29 4.71
N LYS A 87 12.36 -9.79 3.58
CA LYS A 87 12.70 -8.97 2.42
C LYS A 87 11.45 -8.32 1.84
N ILE A 88 11.60 -7.14 1.28
CA ILE A 88 10.54 -6.44 0.52
C ILE A 88 10.58 -6.78 -0.98
N ASP A 89 11.46 -7.71 -1.35
CA ASP A 89 11.77 -8.04 -2.74
C ASP A 89 10.52 -8.35 -3.57
N MET A 90 9.55 -9.09 -2.99
CA MET A 90 8.30 -9.40 -3.70
C MET A 90 7.40 -8.20 -3.93
N HIS A 91 7.43 -7.20 -3.03
CA HIS A 91 6.75 -5.93 -3.28
C HIS A 91 7.37 -5.24 -4.50
N LEU A 92 8.70 -5.20 -4.57
CA LEU A 92 9.43 -4.55 -5.66
C LEU A 92 9.21 -5.27 -6.97
N VAL A 93 9.43 -6.59 -7.02
CA VAL A 93 9.24 -7.42 -8.22
C VAL A 93 7.82 -7.29 -8.77
N GLY A 94 6.81 -7.36 -7.90
CA GLY A 94 5.41 -7.23 -8.31
C GLY A 94 5.08 -5.85 -8.88
N LEU A 95 5.57 -4.79 -8.25
CA LEU A 95 5.36 -3.42 -8.72
C LEU A 95 6.20 -3.09 -9.97
N GLU A 96 7.43 -3.62 -10.09
CA GLU A 96 8.24 -3.52 -11.32
C GLU A 96 7.52 -4.15 -12.52
N ALA A 97 6.89 -5.30 -12.32
CA ALA A 97 6.10 -5.93 -13.37
C ALA A 97 4.93 -5.06 -13.83
N LEU A 98 4.36 -4.22 -12.95
CA LEU A 98 3.33 -3.21 -13.30
C LEU A 98 3.92 -1.95 -13.97
N GLY A 99 5.24 -1.85 -14.14
CA GLY A 99 5.92 -0.74 -14.80
C GLY A 99 6.51 0.31 -13.86
N VAL A 100 6.67 -0.02 -12.58
CA VAL A 100 7.37 0.84 -11.61
C VAL A 100 8.87 0.71 -11.78
N ALA A 101 9.58 1.81 -11.78
CA ALA A 101 11.05 1.87 -11.68
C ALA A 101 11.44 2.29 -10.26
N PHE A 102 12.40 1.57 -9.69
CA PHE A 102 12.90 1.83 -8.34
C PHE A 102 14.34 2.32 -8.35
N ASP A 103 14.63 3.24 -7.44
CA ASP A 103 15.98 3.65 -7.06
C ASP A 103 16.07 3.68 -5.53
N VAL A 104 17.23 3.37 -4.97
CA VAL A 104 17.45 3.39 -3.52
C VAL A 104 18.57 4.37 -3.22
N ASP A 105 18.20 5.45 -2.57
CA ASP A 105 19.15 6.50 -2.15
C ASP A 105 19.06 6.73 -0.63
N HIS A 106 20.20 6.58 0.05
CA HIS A 106 20.33 6.83 1.49
C HIS A 106 19.24 6.19 2.38
N GLY A 107 18.79 4.97 2.02
CA GLY A 107 17.76 4.25 2.77
C GLY A 107 16.32 4.71 2.49
N VAL A 108 16.13 5.50 1.43
CA VAL A 108 14.82 5.85 0.88
C VAL A 108 14.63 5.12 -0.45
N LEU A 109 13.53 4.43 -0.58
CA LEU A 109 13.07 3.81 -1.80
C LEU A 109 12.31 4.87 -2.61
N ALA A 110 12.87 5.30 -3.73
CA ALA A 110 12.22 6.15 -4.71
C ALA A 110 11.59 5.28 -5.80
N ALA A 111 10.30 5.45 -6.04
CA ALA A 111 9.53 4.72 -7.03
C ALA A 111 8.91 5.69 -8.03
N THR A 112 8.96 5.37 -9.32
CA THR A 112 8.34 6.16 -10.38
C THR A 112 7.68 5.26 -11.42
N THR A 113 6.67 5.79 -12.12
CA THR A 113 6.00 5.10 -13.22
C THR A 113 6.14 5.90 -14.53
N PRO A 114 7.28 5.82 -15.22
CA PRO A 114 7.56 6.68 -16.38
C PRO A 114 6.54 6.59 -17.51
N ASN A 115 5.89 5.44 -17.64
CA ASN A 115 4.89 5.16 -18.68
C ASN A 115 3.49 4.86 -18.10
N GLY A 116 3.25 5.21 -16.84
CA GLY A 116 2.05 4.82 -16.08
C GLY A 116 2.07 3.34 -15.68
N LEU A 117 1.12 2.95 -14.82
CA LEU A 117 0.94 1.56 -14.44
C LEU A 117 0.21 0.80 -15.55
N ARG A 118 0.69 -0.41 -15.84
CA ARG A 118 0.10 -1.29 -16.85
C ARG A 118 -0.19 -2.67 -16.30
N GLY A 119 -1.35 -3.18 -16.69
CA GLY A 119 -1.78 -4.53 -16.35
C GLY A 119 -0.80 -5.57 -16.87
N THR A 120 -0.54 -6.58 -16.06
CA THR A 120 0.45 -7.62 -16.31
C THR A 120 0.09 -8.92 -15.60
N HIS A 121 0.86 -9.97 -15.87
CA HIS A 121 0.77 -11.23 -15.18
C HIS A 121 1.97 -11.38 -14.24
N VAL A 122 1.71 -11.49 -12.94
CA VAL A 122 2.73 -11.62 -11.89
C VAL A 122 2.55 -12.95 -11.19
N TYR A 123 3.64 -13.70 -11.04
CA TYR A 123 3.70 -14.89 -10.18
C TYR A 123 4.51 -14.57 -8.94
N LEU A 124 3.93 -14.77 -7.75
CA LEU A 124 4.65 -14.63 -6.48
C LEU A 124 5.37 -15.92 -6.13
N GLU A 125 6.64 -15.84 -5.78
CA GLU A 125 7.47 -16.98 -5.39
C GLU A 125 6.86 -17.77 -4.21
N PHE A 126 6.25 -17.04 -3.26
CA PHE A 126 5.39 -17.59 -2.21
C PHE A 126 4.26 -16.62 -1.85
N PRO A 127 3.15 -17.09 -1.23
CA PRO A 127 2.05 -16.21 -0.83
C PRO A 127 2.51 -15.19 0.21
N SER A 128 2.64 -13.93 -0.20
CA SER A 128 2.99 -12.82 0.69
C SER A 128 1.81 -11.87 0.81
N VAL A 129 1.24 -11.76 2.01
CA VAL A 129 0.11 -10.87 2.31
C VAL A 129 0.45 -9.43 1.89
N GLY A 130 1.53 -8.86 2.43
CA GLY A 130 1.88 -7.46 2.16
C GLY A 130 2.21 -7.17 0.69
N ALA A 131 2.86 -8.11 -0.04
CA ALA A 131 3.11 -7.93 -1.46
C ALA A 131 1.81 -7.99 -2.27
N THR A 132 0.90 -8.93 -1.93
CA THR A 132 -0.43 -9.04 -2.55
C THR A 132 -1.23 -7.76 -2.33
N GLU A 133 -1.29 -7.23 -1.10
CA GLU A 133 -1.96 -5.97 -0.77
C GLU A 133 -1.43 -4.79 -1.60
N ASN A 134 -0.10 -4.61 -1.64
CA ASN A 134 0.52 -3.53 -2.39
C ASN A 134 0.23 -3.62 -3.89
N MET A 135 0.31 -4.83 -4.46
CA MET A 135 0.00 -5.05 -5.87
C MET A 135 -1.47 -4.82 -6.18
N LEU A 136 -2.40 -5.30 -5.34
CA LEU A 136 -3.82 -5.03 -5.50
C LEU A 136 -4.10 -3.52 -5.53
N MET A 137 -3.57 -2.77 -4.55
CA MET A 137 -3.78 -1.33 -4.44
C MET A 137 -3.16 -0.53 -5.59
N ALA A 138 -2.06 -1.00 -6.19
CA ALA A 138 -1.48 -0.39 -7.38
C ALA A 138 -2.24 -0.80 -8.65
N ALA A 139 -2.56 -2.10 -8.80
CA ALA A 139 -3.16 -2.66 -10.00
C ALA A 139 -4.56 -2.10 -10.31
N VAL A 140 -5.34 -1.72 -9.29
CA VAL A 140 -6.67 -1.12 -9.50
C VAL A 140 -6.63 0.23 -10.23
N THR A 141 -5.46 0.84 -10.34
CA THR A 141 -5.24 2.08 -11.10
C THR A 141 -4.47 1.85 -12.41
N ALA A 142 -4.03 0.62 -12.66
CA ALA A 142 -3.28 0.27 -13.87
C ALA A 142 -4.19 0.20 -15.10
N GLU A 143 -3.64 0.56 -16.26
CA GLU A 143 -4.31 0.37 -17.55
C GLU A 143 -4.23 -1.10 -17.98
N GLY A 144 -5.36 -1.71 -18.27
CA GLY A 144 -5.43 -3.10 -18.72
C GLY A 144 -5.87 -4.08 -17.63
N HIS A 145 -5.42 -5.32 -17.72
CA HIS A 145 -5.76 -6.40 -16.80
C HIS A 145 -4.51 -6.91 -16.08
N THR A 146 -4.61 -7.10 -14.76
CA THR A 146 -3.55 -7.69 -13.94
C THR A 146 -4.00 -9.04 -13.39
N ALA A 147 -3.16 -10.05 -13.52
CA ALA A 147 -3.33 -11.33 -12.83
C ALA A 147 -2.19 -11.52 -11.84
N ILE A 148 -2.52 -11.82 -10.59
CA ILE A 148 -1.55 -12.12 -9.53
C ILE A 148 -1.72 -13.59 -9.18
N GLU A 149 -0.79 -14.43 -9.61
CA GLU A 149 -0.77 -15.86 -9.29
C GLU A 149 0.01 -16.14 -8.00
N ASN A 150 -0.38 -17.19 -7.31
CA ASN A 150 0.15 -17.56 -5.99
C ASN A 150 0.05 -16.40 -4.99
N ALA A 151 -1.00 -15.60 -5.11
CA ALA A 151 -1.33 -14.54 -4.17
C ALA A 151 -1.66 -15.10 -2.79
N ALA A 152 -1.53 -14.28 -1.77
CA ALA A 152 -2.04 -14.61 -0.44
C ALA A 152 -3.58 -14.73 -0.48
N CYS A 153 -4.11 -15.67 0.31
CA CYS A 153 -5.55 -15.97 0.37
C CYS A 153 -6.13 -15.75 1.77
N GLU A 154 -5.41 -15.06 2.64
CA GLU A 154 -5.85 -14.73 3.99
C GLU A 154 -7.09 -13.82 3.96
N PRO A 155 -7.95 -13.89 4.99
CA PRO A 155 -9.21 -13.13 5.03
C PRO A 155 -9.04 -11.63 4.79
N GLU A 156 -7.94 -11.03 5.21
CA GLU A 156 -7.64 -9.62 4.99
C GLU A 156 -7.45 -9.25 3.51
N ILE A 157 -7.02 -10.20 2.67
CA ILE A 157 -6.92 -9.98 1.21
C ILE A 157 -8.32 -9.88 0.59
N VAL A 158 -9.24 -10.74 1.03
CA VAL A 158 -10.64 -10.71 0.59
C VAL A 158 -11.29 -9.40 1.03
N ASP A 159 -11.09 -9.01 2.29
CA ASP A 159 -11.64 -7.77 2.85
C ASP A 159 -11.10 -6.52 2.12
N LEU A 160 -9.80 -6.49 1.81
CA LEU A 160 -9.20 -5.43 1.00
C LEU A 160 -9.78 -5.39 -0.42
N ALA A 161 -9.95 -6.56 -1.05
CA ALA A 161 -10.51 -6.65 -2.39
C ALA A 161 -11.97 -6.13 -2.40
N ASP A 162 -12.80 -6.54 -1.44
CA ASP A 162 -14.18 -6.08 -1.29
C ASP A 162 -14.24 -4.57 -1.04
N PHE A 163 -13.32 -4.04 -0.23
CA PHE A 163 -13.21 -2.60 -0.01
C PHE A 163 -12.86 -1.85 -1.31
N LEU A 164 -11.88 -2.33 -2.09
CA LEU A 164 -11.52 -1.75 -3.37
C LEU A 164 -12.66 -1.85 -4.39
N ILE A 165 -13.40 -2.96 -4.42
CA ILE A 165 -14.59 -3.14 -5.26
C ILE A 165 -15.67 -2.12 -4.88
N SER A 166 -15.88 -1.87 -3.58
CA SER A 166 -16.82 -0.85 -3.11
C SER A 166 -16.48 0.56 -3.58
N MET A 167 -15.20 0.82 -3.87
CA MET A 167 -14.70 2.07 -4.45
C MET A 167 -14.71 2.09 -5.99
N GLY A 168 -15.18 1.02 -6.63
CA GLY A 168 -15.34 0.93 -8.09
C GLY A 168 -14.28 0.11 -8.82
N ALA A 169 -13.38 -0.58 -8.12
CA ALA A 169 -12.46 -1.52 -8.74
C ALA A 169 -13.20 -2.75 -9.29
N ARG A 170 -12.58 -3.44 -10.25
CA ARG A 170 -13.05 -4.74 -10.76
C ARG A 170 -12.01 -5.78 -10.40
N ILE A 171 -12.33 -6.61 -9.40
CA ILE A 171 -11.45 -7.66 -8.88
C ILE A 171 -12.25 -8.96 -8.86
N GLU A 172 -11.65 -10.04 -9.31
CA GLU A 172 -12.24 -11.39 -9.33
C GLU A 172 -11.27 -12.38 -8.69
N ASN A 173 -11.82 -13.42 -8.06
CA ASN A 173 -11.05 -14.53 -7.47
C ASN A 173 -10.02 -14.08 -6.41
N ALA A 174 -10.35 -13.10 -5.59
CA ALA A 174 -9.55 -12.77 -4.42
C ALA A 174 -9.89 -13.73 -3.27
N GLY A 175 -8.87 -14.46 -2.76
CA GLY A 175 -9.03 -15.44 -1.67
C GLY A 175 -8.96 -16.90 -2.12
#